data_8c1fb46594a6ce89855c44a02b54834e
#
_entry.id   8c1fb46594a6ce89855c44a02b54834e
#
_cell.length_a   1.000
_cell.length_b   1.000
_cell.length_c   1.000
_cell.angle_alpha   90.00
_cell.angle_beta   90.00
_cell.angle_gamma   90.00
#
_symmetry.space_group_name_H-M   'P 1'
#
loop_
_entity.id
_entity.type
_entity.pdbx_description
1 polymer ?
#
loop_
_entity_poly.entity_id
_entity_poly.type
_entity_poly.pdbx_seq_one_letter_code
_entity_poly.pdbx_strand_id
1 'polypeptide(L)'
;TNIWADKTVKFLDPFTKSGVFLREITGRLTTGLEKEIPNRKKRVNHILTKQVFGIAITRVTSLLARRSVYCSKHAKGEHSIAKGFASDDGNIWFQRMEHTWGDTKCEFCGAPRAFLDREIELENYAYAFIHTKNIKSRLTEIFGGSMQFDVIIGNPPYQMKGGAGGSSDSSIYQLFVEQAKKLEPKFLSMVVPSRWLAGGRGLDEFRREMLSSRKLLRLVDFPVSSEVFPNVEVKGGICYFLYSDAHKGPCEVTVVRGDEEVTSARQLDEFDVFVRNPKAAGILRKVLKAGEQPITGILTADTPFGIATNFDGFHDKKKTGDVALHYVRSGKRDIGFLPRTTITKNTTLIDKWKVLVPEAGSDGGQKIPDSVLGKPWLSPPRSVATQSFLAFWVASEDEARSLESYYRTKFFRHLVSLRKLTQHALRSTYSWVPIQTWDRQWTDKALYKKYGLKKEESDYVESVIRPMELAETTDDD
;
A
#
# COMPACT_ATOMS: atom_id res chain seq x y z
N THR A 1 19.75 14.06 -22.14
CA THR A 1 19.92 15.50 -21.79
C THR A 1 20.01 15.62 -20.29
N ASN A 2 21.03 16.29 -19.79
CA ASN A 2 21.21 16.53 -18.36
C ASN A 2 20.26 17.67 -17.92
N ILE A 3 19.15 17.31 -17.29
CA ILE A 3 18.13 18.28 -16.83
C ILE A 3 18.68 19.33 -15.84
N TRP A 4 19.78 19.05 -15.16
CA TRP A 4 20.40 19.96 -14.20
C TRP A 4 21.26 21.05 -14.86
N ALA A 5 21.64 20.84 -16.11
CA ALA A 5 22.45 21.78 -16.91
C ALA A 5 21.61 22.56 -17.95
N ASP A 6 20.30 22.42 -17.93
CA ASP A 6 19.37 23.08 -18.85
C ASP A 6 18.60 24.19 -18.12
N LYS A 7 18.86 25.44 -18.53
CA LYS A 7 18.24 26.64 -17.95
C LYS A 7 16.74 26.79 -18.27
N THR A 8 16.18 25.95 -19.13
CA THR A 8 14.77 26.02 -19.53
C THR A 8 13.87 25.05 -18.77
N VAL A 9 14.45 24.00 -18.16
CA VAL A 9 13.71 22.97 -17.42
C VAL A 9 13.02 23.56 -16.19
N LYS A 10 11.73 23.29 -16.04
CA LYS A 10 10.91 23.74 -14.92
C LYS A 10 10.53 22.58 -14.03
N PHE A 11 10.70 22.78 -12.71
CA PHE A 11 10.41 21.84 -11.66
C PHE A 11 9.20 22.32 -10.84
N LEU A 12 8.29 21.39 -10.51
CA LEU A 12 7.14 21.64 -9.65
C LEU A 12 7.12 20.66 -8.47
N ASP A 13 7.04 21.18 -7.24
CA ASP A 13 6.63 20.45 -6.06
C ASP A 13 5.20 20.86 -5.70
N PRO A 14 4.16 20.08 -6.09
CA PRO A 14 2.77 20.49 -5.91
C PRO A 14 2.23 20.23 -4.50
N PHE A 15 3.06 19.75 -3.57
CA PHE A 15 2.69 19.50 -2.16
C PHE A 15 3.77 19.98 -1.19
N THR A 16 4.31 21.14 -1.50
CA THR A 16 5.43 21.72 -0.78
C THR A 16 5.10 21.85 0.72
N LYS A 17 5.95 21.26 1.53
CA LYS A 17 5.91 21.36 3.01
C LYS A 17 6.96 22.38 3.46
N SER A 18 8.10 21.93 3.98
CA SER A 18 9.21 22.82 4.38
C SER A 18 10.13 23.27 3.24
N GLY A 19 9.85 22.88 1.99
CA GLY A 19 10.63 23.24 0.82
C GLY A 19 11.90 22.41 0.62
N VAL A 20 12.03 21.25 1.22
CA VAL A 20 13.24 20.40 1.12
C VAL A 20 13.54 20.03 -0.32
N PHE A 21 12.54 19.56 -1.10
CA PHE A 21 12.73 19.23 -2.51
C PHE A 21 13.15 20.45 -3.32
N LEU A 22 12.49 21.59 -3.14
CA LEU A 22 12.80 22.81 -3.87
C LEU A 22 14.22 23.31 -3.56
N ARG A 23 14.67 23.20 -2.30
CA ARG A 23 16.02 23.55 -1.88
C ARG A 23 17.07 22.64 -2.53
N GLU A 24 16.84 21.32 -2.53
CA GLU A 24 17.74 20.36 -3.16
C GLU A 24 17.83 20.57 -4.68
N ILE A 25 16.70 20.80 -5.35
CA ILE A 25 16.62 21.15 -6.77
C ILE A 25 17.44 22.41 -7.05
N THR A 26 17.25 23.46 -6.22
CA THR A 26 17.99 24.71 -6.36
C THR A 26 19.51 24.49 -6.22
N GLY A 27 19.94 23.65 -5.29
CA GLY A 27 21.35 23.29 -5.10
C GLY A 27 21.92 22.60 -6.34
N ARG A 28 21.24 21.58 -6.86
CA ARG A 28 21.66 20.82 -8.06
C ARG A 28 21.71 21.70 -9.31
N LEU A 29 20.69 22.53 -9.52
CA LEU A 29 20.68 23.51 -10.63
C LEU A 29 21.79 24.55 -10.48
N THR A 30 22.08 24.99 -9.26
CA THR A 30 23.17 25.96 -9.01
C THR A 30 24.51 25.39 -9.43
N THR A 31 24.77 24.11 -9.23
CA THR A 31 25.97 23.43 -9.74
C THR A 31 25.88 23.17 -11.24
N GLY A 32 24.77 22.61 -11.71
CA GLY A 32 24.59 22.16 -13.09
C GLY A 32 24.64 23.28 -14.13
N LEU A 33 24.16 24.49 -13.78
CA LEU A 33 24.10 25.65 -14.65
C LEU A 33 25.36 26.55 -14.59
N GLU A 34 26.43 26.10 -13.95
CA GLU A 34 27.63 26.92 -13.76
C GLU A 34 28.27 27.40 -15.08
N LYS A 35 28.27 26.53 -16.07
CA LYS A 35 28.79 26.86 -17.41
C LYS A 35 27.86 27.80 -18.19
N GLU A 36 26.54 27.59 -18.08
CA GLU A 36 25.51 28.35 -18.77
C GLU A 36 25.32 29.78 -18.21
N ILE A 37 25.38 29.89 -16.88
CA ILE A 37 25.22 31.15 -16.15
C ILE A 37 26.37 31.28 -15.13
N PRO A 38 27.57 31.71 -15.54
CA PRO A 38 28.76 31.73 -14.67
C PRO A 38 28.60 32.59 -13.41
N ASN A 39 27.90 33.72 -13.50
CA ASN A 39 27.67 34.58 -12.35
C ASN A 39 26.68 33.95 -11.36
N ARG A 40 27.17 33.55 -10.18
CA ARG A 40 26.38 32.85 -9.17
C ARG A 40 25.11 33.60 -8.77
N LYS A 41 25.16 34.92 -8.56
CA LYS A 41 23.96 35.70 -8.17
C LYS A 41 22.90 35.69 -9.25
N LYS A 42 23.31 35.89 -10.54
CA LYS A 42 22.40 35.81 -11.69
C LYS A 42 21.84 34.39 -11.84
N ARG A 43 22.67 33.35 -11.67
CA ARG A 43 22.29 31.95 -11.75
C ARG A 43 21.23 31.56 -10.71
N VAL A 44 21.50 31.87 -9.44
CA VAL A 44 20.52 31.58 -8.35
C VAL A 44 19.22 32.35 -8.60
N ASN A 45 19.28 33.62 -8.97
CA ASN A 45 18.07 34.39 -9.26
C ASN A 45 17.27 33.78 -10.43
N HIS A 46 17.95 33.37 -11.52
CA HIS A 46 17.30 32.69 -12.64
C HIS A 46 16.60 31.42 -12.20
N ILE A 47 17.28 30.55 -11.43
CA ILE A 47 16.72 29.31 -10.90
C ILE A 47 15.45 29.57 -10.10
N LEU A 48 15.53 30.49 -9.13
CA LEU A 48 14.43 30.78 -8.21
C LEU A 48 13.23 31.44 -8.90
N THR A 49 13.47 32.25 -9.95
CA THR A 49 12.39 32.99 -10.63
C THR A 49 11.83 32.28 -11.86
N LYS A 50 12.56 31.33 -12.45
CA LYS A 50 12.19 30.73 -13.75
C LYS A 50 12.06 29.21 -13.75
N GLN A 51 12.70 28.49 -12.80
CA GLN A 51 12.82 27.04 -12.86
C GLN A 51 12.16 26.29 -11.69
N VAL A 52 12.09 26.89 -10.51
CA VAL A 52 11.63 26.22 -9.28
C VAL A 52 10.28 26.77 -8.84
N PHE A 53 9.29 25.90 -8.75
CA PHE A 53 7.90 26.23 -8.44
C PHE A 53 7.35 25.28 -7.37
N GLY A 54 6.48 25.79 -6.49
CA GLY A 54 5.85 24.99 -5.46
C GLY A 54 4.41 25.42 -5.15
N ILE A 55 3.57 24.47 -4.80
CA ILE A 55 2.24 24.70 -4.24
C ILE A 55 2.26 24.19 -2.81
N ALA A 56 2.19 25.07 -1.83
CA ALA A 56 2.21 24.68 -0.44
C ALA A 56 0.85 24.12 0.00
N ILE A 57 0.88 23.17 0.95
CA ILE A 57 -0.33 22.51 1.44
C ILE A 57 -1.03 23.30 2.55
N THR A 58 -0.28 24.15 3.29
CA THR A 58 -0.81 25.03 4.34
C THR A 58 -0.10 26.38 4.31
N ARG A 59 -0.68 27.39 5.00
CA ARG A 59 -0.05 28.69 5.13
C ARG A 59 1.32 28.60 5.83
N VAL A 60 1.41 27.79 6.88
CA VAL A 60 2.67 27.63 7.63
C VAL A 60 3.75 27.00 6.73
N THR A 61 3.40 25.97 6.00
CA THR A 61 4.34 25.30 5.09
C THR A 61 4.79 26.21 3.95
N SER A 62 3.93 27.12 3.45
CA SER A 62 4.34 28.10 2.45
C SER A 62 5.40 29.06 2.97
N LEU A 63 5.24 29.57 4.18
CA LEU A 63 6.20 30.47 4.82
C LEU A 63 7.53 29.78 5.12
N LEU A 64 7.48 28.50 5.57
CA LEU A 64 8.68 27.68 5.79
C LEU A 64 9.43 27.42 4.49
N ALA A 65 8.71 27.02 3.44
CA ALA A 65 9.31 26.75 2.12
C ALA A 65 9.95 28.00 1.52
N ARG A 66 9.27 29.16 1.56
CA ARG A 66 9.83 30.43 1.10
C ARG A 66 11.10 30.77 1.89
N ARG A 67 11.08 30.61 3.19
CA ARG A 67 12.24 30.84 4.04
C ARG A 67 13.41 29.90 3.71
N SER A 68 13.12 28.64 3.41
CA SER A 68 14.13 27.65 3.00
C SER A 68 14.73 27.94 1.63
N VAL A 69 13.95 28.51 0.70
CA VAL A 69 14.34 28.70 -0.72
C VAL A 69 14.79 30.14 -1.00
N TYR A 70 14.09 31.15 -0.44
CA TYR A 70 14.37 32.58 -0.67
C TYR A 70 15.14 33.24 0.46
N CYS A 71 15.45 32.54 1.56
CA CYS A 71 15.98 33.09 2.80
C CYS A 71 15.01 34.09 3.49
N SER A 72 13.78 34.22 3.01
CA SER A 72 12.76 35.13 3.49
C SER A 72 11.37 34.52 3.33
N LYS A 73 10.44 34.81 4.25
CA LYS A 73 9.02 34.43 4.12
C LYS A 73 8.29 35.22 3.01
N HIS A 74 8.87 36.35 2.58
CA HIS A 74 8.35 37.22 1.52
C HIS A 74 9.34 37.23 0.36
N ALA A 75 8.94 36.69 -0.80
CA ALA A 75 9.81 36.60 -1.97
C ALA A 75 10.23 37.98 -2.51
N LYS A 76 9.36 38.99 -2.38
CA LYS A 76 9.62 40.39 -2.74
C LYS A 76 10.39 41.16 -1.66
N GLY A 77 10.48 40.62 -0.43
CA GLY A 77 11.05 41.32 0.72
C GLY A 77 12.54 41.69 0.56
N GLU A 78 13.00 42.66 1.33
CA GLU A 78 14.37 43.14 1.31
C GLU A 78 15.40 42.03 1.50
N HIS A 79 15.14 41.13 2.46
CA HIS A 79 16.01 40.00 2.82
C HIS A 79 15.92 38.79 1.85
N SER A 80 15.08 38.87 0.83
CA SER A 80 15.01 37.78 -0.19
C SER A 80 16.25 37.77 -1.05
N ILE A 81 16.84 36.56 -1.25
CA ILE A 81 17.95 36.38 -2.20
C ILE A 81 17.46 36.40 -3.65
N ALA A 82 16.17 36.17 -3.90
CA ALA A 82 15.55 36.27 -5.21
C ALA A 82 15.05 37.69 -5.45
N LYS A 83 15.27 38.22 -6.63
CA LYS A 83 14.87 39.56 -7.04
C LYS A 83 13.99 39.50 -8.29
N GLY A 84 13.05 40.45 -8.39
CA GLY A 84 12.18 40.58 -9.55
C GLY A 84 10.83 39.87 -9.45
N PHE A 85 10.46 39.35 -8.29
CA PHE A 85 9.09 38.89 -8.04
C PHE A 85 8.09 40.04 -7.90
N ALA A 86 6.91 39.87 -8.45
CA ALA A 86 5.81 40.83 -8.33
C ALA A 86 5.02 40.66 -7.01
N SER A 87 5.00 39.46 -6.46
CA SER A 87 4.25 39.10 -5.25
C SER A 87 5.16 38.57 -4.13
N ASP A 88 4.67 38.60 -2.90
CA ASP A 88 5.36 38.01 -1.73
C ASP A 88 5.42 36.47 -1.77
N ASP A 89 4.57 35.84 -2.55
CA ASP A 89 4.57 34.39 -2.73
C ASP A 89 5.71 33.91 -3.61
N GLY A 90 6.14 34.76 -4.56
CA GLY A 90 7.07 34.33 -5.60
C GLY A 90 6.49 33.14 -6.37
N ASN A 91 7.31 32.09 -6.56
CA ASN A 91 6.88 30.83 -7.19
C ASN A 91 6.46 29.77 -6.16
N ILE A 92 6.33 30.10 -4.87
CA ILE A 92 5.84 29.17 -3.83
C ILE A 92 4.46 29.65 -3.38
N TRP A 93 3.46 29.20 -4.10
CA TRP A 93 2.09 29.65 -3.95
C TRP A 93 1.37 28.94 -2.82
N PHE A 94 0.50 29.66 -2.14
CA PHE A 94 -0.51 29.13 -1.21
C PHE A 94 -1.73 30.04 -1.17
N GLN A 95 -2.88 29.44 -1.34
CA GLN A 95 -4.17 30.03 -1.00
C GLN A 95 -5.03 28.94 -0.38
N ARG A 96 -5.77 29.28 0.68
CA ARG A 96 -6.78 28.38 1.22
C ARG A 96 -7.80 28.08 0.14
N MET A 97 -8.10 26.80 -0.05
CA MET A 97 -9.14 26.33 -0.94
C MET A 97 -10.30 25.75 -0.13
N GLU A 98 -11.51 25.88 -0.65
CA GLU A 98 -12.68 25.24 -0.08
C GLU A 98 -12.97 23.92 -0.83
N HIS A 99 -13.55 22.95 -0.11
CA HIS A 99 -14.05 21.73 -0.73
C HIS A 99 -15.30 22.05 -1.58
N THR A 100 -15.46 21.30 -2.67
CA THR A 100 -16.72 21.27 -3.42
C THR A 100 -17.57 20.16 -2.84
N TRP A 101 -18.55 20.52 -2.03
CA TRP A 101 -19.38 19.56 -1.33
C TRP A 101 -20.52 19.02 -2.22
N GLY A 102 -20.58 17.68 -2.35
CA GLY A 102 -21.82 16.97 -2.64
C GLY A 102 -22.66 16.82 -1.37
N ASP A 103 -23.57 15.86 -1.32
CA ASP A 103 -24.46 15.68 -0.17
C ASP A 103 -23.68 15.41 1.13
N THR A 104 -22.80 14.41 1.14
CA THR A 104 -22.07 13.96 2.34
C THR A 104 -20.55 14.03 2.22
N LYS A 105 -20.04 14.19 1.00
CA LYS A 105 -18.61 14.12 0.69
C LYS A 105 -18.19 15.17 -0.34
N CYS A 106 -16.89 15.52 -0.32
CA CYS A 106 -16.31 16.32 -1.38
C CYS A 106 -16.25 15.56 -2.71
N GLU A 107 -16.66 16.23 -3.80
CA GLU A 107 -16.67 15.65 -5.16
C GLU A 107 -15.27 15.31 -5.69
N PHE A 108 -14.23 16.00 -5.24
CA PHE A 108 -12.85 15.79 -5.71
C PHE A 108 -12.06 14.76 -4.92
N CYS A 109 -12.09 14.87 -3.59
CA CYS A 109 -11.21 14.07 -2.73
C CYS A 109 -11.97 13.04 -1.88
N GLY A 110 -13.32 13.04 -1.89
CA GLY A 110 -14.13 12.14 -1.08
C GLY A 110 -14.14 12.45 0.41
N ALA A 111 -13.61 13.61 0.82
CA ALA A 111 -13.57 14.04 2.23
C ALA A 111 -14.97 14.07 2.83
N PRO A 112 -15.19 13.52 4.05
CA PRO A 112 -16.47 13.59 4.72
C PRO A 112 -16.80 15.04 5.12
N ARG A 113 -17.98 15.55 4.71
CA ARG A 113 -18.41 16.91 5.00
C ARG A 113 -18.52 17.18 6.48
N ALA A 114 -19.05 16.23 7.25
CA ALA A 114 -19.23 16.36 8.70
C ALA A 114 -17.93 16.63 9.48
N PHE A 115 -16.76 16.31 8.93
CA PHE A 115 -15.47 16.46 9.61
C PHE A 115 -14.59 17.57 9.03
N LEU A 116 -14.75 17.91 7.76
CA LEU A 116 -13.85 18.82 7.05
C LEU A 116 -14.54 20.09 6.50
N ASP A 117 -15.85 20.24 6.69
CA ASP A 117 -16.56 21.50 6.54
C ASP A 117 -16.33 22.33 7.80
N ARG A 118 -15.23 23.08 7.82
CA ARG A 118 -14.68 23.74 9.00
C ARG A 118 -14.63 25.26 8.81
N GLU A 119 -14.67 25.99 9.92
CA GLU A 119 -14.47 27.43 9.96
C GLU A 119 -13.15 27.86 9.30
N ILE A 120 -13.11 29.11 8.82
CA ILE A 120 -11.97 29.68 8.07
C ILE A 120 -10.63 29.55 8.81
N GLU A 121 -10.67 29.56 10.13
CA GLU A 121 -9.48 29.53 10.98
C GLU A 121 -8.87 28.13 11.11
N LEU A 122 -9.62 27.08 10.79
CA LEU A 122 -9.18 25.69 10.86
C LEU A 122 -8.73 25.17 9.48
N GLU A 123 -7.71 24.30 9.48
CA GLU A 123 -7.28 23.63 8.26
C GLU A 123 -8.38 22.68 7.75
N ASN A 124 -8.77 22.83 6.48
CA ASN A 124 -9.78 22.01 5.83
C ASN A 124 -9.20 20.96 4.88
N TYR A 125 -7.90 21.04 4.59
CA TYR A 125 -7.15 20.11 3.71
C TYR A 125 -7.70 19.99 2.27
N ALA A 126 -8.32 21.05 1.76
CA ALA A 126 -8.66 21.15 0.34
C ALA A 126 -7.41 21.59 -0.45
N TYR A 127 -6.79 20.66 -1.15
CA TYR A 127 -5.54 20.90 -1.87
C TYR A 127 -5.79 21.42 -3.28
N ALA A 128 -5.27 22.59 -3.62
CA ALA A 128 -5.48 23.25 -4.91
C ALA A 128 -5.15 22.35 -6.12
N PHE A 129 -4.18 21.46 -5.98
CA PHE A 129 -3.72 20.57 -7.06
C PHE A 129 -4.74 19.50 -7.46
N ILE A 130 -5.55 19.01 -6.52
CA ILE A 130 -6.57 17.97 -6.79
C ILE A 130 -8.00 18.51 -6.79
N HIS A 131 -8.27 19.71 -6.25
CA HIS A 131 -9.60 20.32 -6.26
C HIS A 131 -9.82 21.15 -7.53
N THR A 132 -9.66 20.52 -8.67
CA THR A 132 -9.90 21.13 -10.00
C THR A 132 -10.24 20.08 -11.04
N LYS A 133 -11.12 20.41 -11.97
CA LYS A 133 -11.42 19.58 -13.16
C LYS A 133 -10.32 19.70 -14.22
N ASN A 134 -9.64 20.86 -14.27
CA ASN A 134 -8.59 21.14 -15.26
C ASN A 134 -7.34 21.67 -14.58
N ILE A 135 -6.35 20.78 -14.38
CA ILE A 135 -5.10 21.13 -13.70
C ILE A 135 -4.24 22.09 -14.53
N LYS A 136 -4.27 22.03 -15.87
CA LYS A 136 -3.48 22.94 -16.74
C LYS A 136 -4.00 24.37 -16.55
N SER A 137 -5.34 24.58 -16.56
CA SER A 137 -5.93 25.89 -16.28
C SER A 137 -5.63 26.37 -14.87
N ARG A 138 -5.72 25.48 -13.88
CA ARG A 138 -5.41 25.83 -12.49
C ARG A 138 -3.98 26.34 -12.31
N LEU A 139 -2.98 25.68 -12.95
CA LEU A 139 -1.59 26.13 -12.87
C LEU A 139 -1.37 27.47 -13.61
N THR A 140 -2.12 27.72 -14.68
CA THR A 140 -2.11 29.03 -15.37
C THR A 140 -2.65 30.14 -14.44
N GLU A 141 -3.70 29.89 -13.68
CA GLU A 141 -4.23 30.82 -12.66
C GLU A 141 -3.21 31.08 -11.56
N ILE A 142 -2.55 30.02 -11.06
CA ILE A 142 -1.60 30.08 -9.92
C ILE A 142 -0.32 30.82 -10.31
N PHE A 143 0.29 30.49 -11.45
CA PHE A 143 1.64 30.98 -11.81
C PHE A 143 1.66 32.00 -12.95
N GLY A 144 0.52 32.25 -13.58
CA GLY A 144 0.39 33.13 -14.74
C GLY A 144 0.94 32.53 -16.03
N GLY A 145 0.25 32.77 -17.15
CA GLY A 145 0.66 32.25 -18.47
C GLY A 145 0.55 30.75 -18.63
N SER A 146 0.77 30.25 -19.85
CA SER A 146 0.82 28.81 -20.12
C SER A 146 2.08 28.20 -19.52
N MET A 147 1.93 27.37 -18.47
CA MET A 147 3.03 26.72 -17.75
C MET A 147 3.11 25.24 -18.10
N GLN A 148 4.22 24.84 -18.71
CA GLN A 148 4.59 23.43 -18.85
C GLN A 148 5.70 23.14 -17.85
N PHE A 149 5.52 22.09 -17.05
CA PHE A 149 6.53 21.59 -16.11
C PHE A 149 7.18 20.32 -16.67
N ASP A 150 8.52 20.33 -16.74
CA ASP A 150 9.28 19.18 -17.22
C ASP A 150 9.42 18.10 -16.15
N VAL A 151 9.55 18.51 -14.89
CA VAL A 151 9.73 17.60 -13.77
C VAL A 151 8.74 17.95 -12.66
N ILE A 152 7.97 16.95 -12.24
CA ILE A 152 7.10 17.03 -11.07
C ILE A 152 7.65 16.08 -10.01
N ILE A 153 7.92 16.59 -8.81
CA ILE A 153 8.52 15.82 -7.72
C ILE A 153 7.92 16.24 -6.39
N GLY A 154 7.69 15.29 -5.50
CA GLY A 154 7.24 15.62 -4.15
C GLY A 154 6.79 14.42 -3.32
N ASN A 155 6.30 14.73 -2.13
CA ASN A 155 5.75 13.79 -1.17
C ASN A 155 4.30 14.22 -0.84
N PRO A 156 3.29 13.68 -1.57
CA PRO A 156 1.90 14.06 -1.38
C PRO A 156 1.36 13.66 -0.01
N PRO A 157 0.23 14.24 0.43
CA PRO A 157 -0.54 13.70 1.54
C PRO A 157 -0.99 12.27 1.26
N TYR A 158 -0.84 11.34 2.23
CA TYR A 158 -1.09 9.92 2.01
C TYR A 158 -2.54 9.52 2.22
N GLN A 159 -3.14 10.06 3.28
CA GLN A 159 -4.48 9.69 3.72
C GLN A 159 -5.25 10.93 4.14
N MET A 160 -6.56 10.83 4.03
CA MET A 160 -7.50 11.75 4.64
C MET A 160 -8.09 11.08 5.87
N LYS A 161 -8.02 11.75 7.02
CA LYS A 161 -8.60 11.24 8.26
C LYS A 161 -10.13 11.24 8.14
N GLY A 162 -10.72 10.08 8.30
CA GLY A 162 -12.17 9.88 8.28
C GLY A 162 -12.89 10.26 9.59
N GLY A 163 -12.22 11.01 10.47
CA GLY A 163 -12.81 11.56 11.70
C GLY A 163 -12.88 10.63 12.91
N ALA A 164 -12.61 9.34 12.77
CA ALA A 164 -12.76 8.37 13.86
C ALA A 164 -11.52 7.51 14.14
N GLY A 165 -10.37 7.80 13.51
CA GLY A 165 -9.13 7.06 13.77
C GLY A 165 -9.26 5.55 13.50
N GLY A 166 -9.93 5.15 12.42
CA GLY A 166 -10.29 3.76 12.18
C GLY A 166 -10.20 3.33 10.71
N SER A 167 -10.84 2.24 10.40
CA SER A 167 -10.89 1.57 9.07
C SER A 167 -11.45 2.43 7.93
N SER A 168 -11.92 3.65 8.21
CA SER A 168 -12.52 4.58 7.25
C SER A 168 -11.54 5.57 6.60
N ASP A 169 -10.25 5.56 6.97
CA ASP A 169 -9.26 6.44 6.34
C ASP A 169 -9.07 6.05 4.87
N SER A 170 -9.35 6.98 3.95
CA SER A 170 -9.18 6.78 2.52
C SER A 170 -7.82 7.28 2.03
N SER A 171 -7.25 6.55 1.09
CA SER A 171 -6.04 6.97 0.36
C SER A 171 -6.38 8.17 -0.53
N ILE A 172 -5.48 9.17 -0.60
CA ILE A 172 -5.65 10.32 -1.51
C ILE A 172 -4.42 10.57 -2.39
N TYR A 173 -3.27 9.96 -2.09
CA TYR A 173 -2.03 10.19 -2.84
C TYR A 173 -2.15 9.82 -4.33
N GLN A 174 -2.98 8.82 -4.69
CA GLN A 174 -3.22 8.43 -6.08
C GLN A 174 -3.82 9.58 -6.89
N LEU A 175 -4.68 10.40 -6.30
CA LEU A 175 -5.28 11.56 -6.96
C LEU A 175 -4.22 12.58 -7.39
N PHE A 176 -3.18 12.75 -6.56
CA PHE A 176 -2.06 13.64 -6.88
C PHE A 176 -1.19 13.07 -8.01
N VAL A 177 -0.94 11.76 -8.02
CA VAL A 177 -0.21 11.10 -9.10
C VAL A 177 -0.97 11.23 -10.42
N GLU A 178 -2.27 10.96 -10.42
CA GLU A 178 -3.15 11.06 -11.59
C GLU A 178 -3.21 12.49 -12.15
N GLN A 179 -3.35 13.49 -11.28
CA GLN A 179 -3.32 14.89 -11.73
C GLN A 179 -1.96 15.29 -12.28
N ALA A 180 -0.86 14.84 -11.68
CA ALA A 180 0.48 15.11 -12.18
C ALA A 180 0.72 14.48 -13.57
N LYS A 181 0.21 13.28 -13.82
CA LYS A 181 0.28 12.62 -15.13
C LYS A 181 -0.46 13.40 -16.23
N LYS A 182 -1.58 14.06 -15.91
CA LYS A 182 -2.33 14.92 -16.85
C LYS A 182 -1.55 16.15 -17.31
N LEU A 183 -0.50 16.53 -16.59
CA LEU A 183 0.43 17.61 -17.00
C LEU A 183 1.48 17.14 -17.98
N GLU A 184 1.56 15.85 -18.26
CA GLU A 184 2.50 15.25 -19.24
C GLU A 184 3.95 15.68 -19.01
N PRO A 185 4.49 15.58 -17.77
CA PRO A 185 5.86 15.96 -17.49
C PRO A 185 6.84 14.97 -18.14
N LYS A 186 8.05 15.41 -18.47
CA LYS A 186 9.13 14.51 -18.92
C LYS A 186 9.45 13.48 -17.83
N PHE A 187 9.45 13.92 -16.57
CA PHE A 187 9.68 13.06 -15.40
C PHE A 187 8.70 13.38 -14.27
N LEU A 188 8.14 12.32 -13.68
CA LEU A 188 7.35 12.39 -12.47
C LEU A 188 7.96 11.49 -11.41
N SER A 189 8.27 12.04 -10.24
CA SER A 189 8.81 11.28 -9.11
C SER A 189 8.07 11.64 -7.83
N MET A 190 7.49 10.64 -7.17
CA MET A 190 6.76 10.84 -5.91
C MET A 190 7.11 9.78 -4.89
N VAL A 191 7.15 10.20 -3.63
CA VAL A 191 7.26 9.32 -2.46
C VAL A 191 5.85 9.00 -1.98
N VAL A 192 5.46 7.73 -2.04
CA VAL A 192 4.08 7.29 -1.71
C VAL A 192 4.09 6.00 -0.91
N PRO A 193 3.01 5.67 -0.16
CA PRO A 193 2.86 4.36 0.46
C PRO A 193 2.91 3.24 -0.59
N SER A 194 3.65 2.16 -0.31
CA SER A 194 3.78 1.01 -1.23
C SER A 194 2.53 0.15 -1.33
N ARG A 195 1.49 0.46 -0.58
CA ARG A 195 0.24 -0.31 -0.54
C ARG A 195 -0.40 -0.51 -1.91
N TRP A 196 -0.29 0.46 -2.81
CA TRP A 196 -0.84 0.35 -4.17
C TRP A 196 -0.27 -0.84 -4.96
N LEU A 197 0.94 -1.30 -4.63
CA LEU A 197 1.56 -2.46 -5.29
C LEU A 197 0.72 -3.75 -5.16
N ALA A 198 -0.05 -3.88 -4.07
CA ALA A 198 -0.96 -5.02 -3.88
C ALA A 198 -2.45 -4.66 -4.04
N GLY A 199 -2.79 -3.36 -4.09
CA GLY A 199 -4.16 -2.89 -4.25
C GLY A 199 -5.00 -2.89 -2.97
N GLY A 200 -6.32 -2.89 -3.15
CA GLY A 200 -7.31 -2.76 -2.08
C GLY A 200 -7.58 -1.31 -1.66
N ARG A 201 -8.67 -1.08 -0.93
CA ARG A 201 -9.15 0.24 -0.48
C ARG A 201 -9.26 1.27 -1.63
N GLY A 202 -9.80 0.84 -2.79
CA GLY A 202 -10.01 1.72 -3.94
C GLY A 202 -8.77 2.00 -4.80
N LEU A 203 -7.66 1.27 -4.59
CA LEU A 203 -6.41 1.45 -5.35
C LEU A 203 -6.25 0.47 -6.52
N ASP A 204 -7.24 -0.39 -6.79
CA ASP A 204 -7.10 -1.46 -7.78
C ASP A 204 -6.95 -0.96 -9.22
N GLU A 205 -7.69 0.11 -9.58
CA GLU A 205 -7.58 0.74 -10.89
C GLU A 205 -6.23 1.47 -11.02
N PHE A 206 -5.88 2.29 -10.03
CA PHE A 206 -4.60 2.98 -9.97
C PHE A 206 -3.42 2.00 -10.09
N ARG A 207 -3.46 0.88 -9.33
CA ARG A 207 -2.45 -0.18 -9.42
C ARG A 207 -2.34 -0.74 -10.82
N ARG A 208 -3.46 -1.14 -11.40
CA ARG A 208 -3.51 -1.73 -12.75
C ARG A 208 -2.89 -0.80 -13.77
N GLU A 209 -3.27 0.47 -13.76
CA GLU A 209 -2.72 1.47 -14.65
C GLU A 209 -1.22 1.67 -14.46
N MET A 210 -0.76 1.85 -13.22
CA MET A 210 0.65 2.06 -12.92
C MET A 210 1.53 0.87 -13.31
N LEU A 211 1.11 -0.37 -12.99
CA LEU A 211 1.88 -1.57 -13.30
C LEU A 211 1.92 -1.88 -14.80
N SER A 212 0.81 -1.69 -15.53
CA SER A 212 0.71 -2.01 -16.96
C SER A 212 1.24 -0.91 -17.88
N SER A 213 1.39 0.31 -17.40
CA SER A 213 1.75 1.48 -18.22
C SER A 213 3.12 1.38 -18.91
N ARG A 214 4.04 0.54 -18.37
CA ARG A 214 5.46 0.43 -18.79
C ARG A 214 6.22 1.76 -18.82
N LYS A 215 5.69 2.77 -18.14
CA LYS A 215 6.26 4.12 -18.04
C LYS A 215 7.04 4.34 -16.74
N LEU A 216 7.03 3.36 -15.83
CA LEU A 216 7.89 3.37 -14.66
C LEU A 216 9.30 2.96 -15.04
N LEU A 217 10.22 3.93 -15.01
CA LEU A 217 11.63 3.72 -15.29
C LEU A 217 12.35 3.10 -14.09
N ARG A 218 12.02 3.58 -12.88
CA ARG A 218 12.59 3.13 -11.61
C ARG A 218 11.53 3.09 -10.52
N LEU A 219 11.62 2.07 -9.68
CA LEU A 219 10.83 1.91 -8.46
C LEU A 219 11.76 1.50 -7.33
N VAL A 220 11.82 2.29 -6.25
CA VAL A 220 12.57 1.93 -5.05
C VAL A 220 11.56 1.73 -3.92
N ASP A 221 11.51 0.53 -3.36
CA ASP A 221 10.53 0.09 -2.36
C ASP A 221 11.21 -0.21 -1.03
N PHE A 222 10.69 0.38 0.03
CA PHE A 222 11.09 0.16 1.43
C PHE A 222 9.92 -0.51 2.16
N PRO A 223 9.92 -1.84 2.30
CA PRO A 223 8.86 -2.56 3.01
C PRO A 223 8.68 -2.12 4.46
N VAL A 224 9.73 -1.59 5.08
CA VAL A 224 9.75 -1.06 6.45
C VAL A 224 9.80 0.46 6.41
N SER A 225 8.67 1.12 6.68
CA SER A 225 8.54 2.58 6.53
C SER A 225 9.45 3.40 7.44
N SER A 226 9.82 2.87 8.62
CA SER A 226 10.72 3.54 9.57
C SER A 226 12.16 3.70 9.06
N GLU A 227 12.55 2.94 8.04
CA GLU A 227 13.84 3.12 7.35
C GLU A 227 13.88 4.41 6.51
N VAL A 228 12.72 4.92 6.09
CA VAL A 228 12.57 6.17 5.33
C VAL A 228 12.15 7.33 6.23
N PHE A 229 11.19 7.09 7.10
CA PHE A 229 10.62 8.06 8.02
C PHE A 229 10.67 7.56 9.46
N PRO A 230 11.72 7.88 10.21
CA PRO A 230 11.81 7.49 11.63
C PRO A 230 10.56 7.94 12.40
N ASN A 231 10.03 7.06 13.25
CA ASN A 231 8.82 7.28 14.07
C ASN A 231 7.49 7.40 13.29
N VAL A 232 7.46 7.04 12.00
CA VAL A 232 6.22 6.99 11.20
C VAL A 232 5.97 5.57 10.73
N GLU A 233 4.89 4.95 11.21
CA GLU A 233 4.47 3.64 10.74
C GLU A 233 3.49 3.79 9.57
N VAL A 234 3.90 3.33 8.38
CA VAL A 234 3.06 3.21 7.19
C VAL A 234 2.94 1.73 6.83
N LYS A 235 1.77 1.16 7.11
CA LYS A 235 1.51 -0.26 6.82
C LYS A 235 1.68 -0.56 5.33
N GLY A 236 2.52 -1.55 5.04
CA GLY A 236 2.87 -1.95 3.67
C GLY A 236 4.12 -1.28 3.13
N GLY A 237 4.73 -0.34 3.87
CA GLY A 237 5.97 0.34 3.49
C GLY A 237 5.78 1.60 2.66
N ILE A 238 6.90 2.15 2.22
CA ILE A 238 7.00 3.38 1.41
C ILE A 238 7.77 3.06 0.15
N CYS A 239 7.40 3.67 -0.97
CA CYS A 239 8.21 3.64 -2.18
C CYS A 239 8.35 5.04 -2.79
N TYR A 240 9.37 5.21 -3.61
CA TYR A 240 9.39 6.27 -4.58
C TYR A 240 9.63 5.70 -5.98
N PHE A 241 9.13 6.41 -6.98
CA PHE A 241 9.24 5.99 -8.36
C PHE A 241 9.69 7.14 -9.26
N LEU A 242 10.28 6.78 -10.40
CA LEU A 242 10.53 7.66 -11.52
C LEU A 242 9.70 7.19 -12.71
N TYR A 243 8.75 8.02 -13.10
CA TYR A 243 7.89 7.81 -14.26
C TYR A 243 8.32 8.74 -15.39
N SER A 244 8.28 8.24 -16.62
CA SER A 244 8.55 9.01 -17.84
C SER A 244 7.69 8.50 -18.98
N ASP A 245 6.98 9.39 -19.66
CA ASP A 245 6.16 9.07 -20.84
C ASP A 245 6.97 8.47 -21.99
N ALA A 246 8.24 8.80 -22.09
CA ALA A 246 9.15 8.28 -23.12
C ALA A 246 9.60 6.83 -22.83
N HIS A 247 9.47 6.34 -21.59
CA HIS A 247 9.89 4.98 -21.21
C HIS A 247 8.86 3.93 -21.66
N LYS A 248 9.33 2.81 -22.23
CA LYS A 248 8.51 1.69 -22.70
C LYS A 248 9.14 0.34 -22.37
N GLY A 249 10.08 0.30 -21.45
CA GLY A 249 10.86 -0.89 -21.10
C GLY A 249 10.48 -1.51 -19.76
N PRO A 250 11.27 -2.47 -19.29
CA PRO A 250 11.17 -2.98 -17.92
C PRO A 250 11.53 -1.89 -16.92
N CYS A 251 10.93 -1.95 -15.76
CA CYS A 251 11.25 -1.07 -14.64
C CYS A 251 12.47 -1.60 -13.88
N GLU A 252 13.41 -0.72 -13.56
CA GLU A 252 14.46 -1.02 -12.59
C GLU A 252 13.84 -0.95 -11.19
N VAL A 253 13.72 -2.09 -10.54
CA VAL A 253 13.14 -2.22 -9.20
C VAL A 253 14.24 -2.48 -8.20
N THR A 254 14.33 -1.63 -7.19
CA THR A 254 15.19 -1.81 -6.03
C THR A 254 14.33 -2.01 -4.79
N VAL A 255 14.56 -3.07 -4.06
CA VAL A 255 13.93 -3.32 -2.74
C VAL A 255 15.02 -3.16 -1.69
N VAL A 256 14.78 -2.28 -0.72
CA VAL A 256 15.71 -1.96 0.37
C VAL A 256 15.10 -2.45 1.69
N ARG A 257 15.88 -3.20 2.47
CA ARG A 257 15.48 -3.66 3.81
C ARG A 257 16.70 -3.76 4.72
N GLY A 258 16.82 -2.87 5.67
CA GLY A 258 18.03 -2.71 6.46
C GLY A 258 19.23 -2.43 5.55
N ASP A 259 20.29 -3.21 5.71
CA ASP A 259 21.50 -3.10 4.88
C ASP A 259 21.40 -3.90 3.55
N GLU A 260 20.31 -4.63 3.32
CA GLU A 260 20.12 -5.42 2.10
C GLU A 260 19.42 -4.58 1.03
N GLU A 261 20.06 -4.48 -0.14
CA GLU A 261 19.52 -3.85 -1.33
C GLU A 261 19.54 -4.83 -2.51
N VAL A 262 18.37 -5.08 -3.10
CA VAL A 262 18.23 -5.99 -4.24
C VAL A 262 17.65 -5.25 -5.42
N THR A 263 18.43 -5.09 -6.48
CA THR A 263 18.01 -4.42 -7.72
C THR A 263 17.82 -5.43 -8.86
N SER A 264 16.74 -5.27 -9.64
CA SER A 264 16.44 -6.10 -10.80
C SER A 264 15.57 -5.36 -11.81
N ALA A 265 15.77 -5.66 -13.10
CA ALA A 265 14.88 -5.19 -14.16
C ALA A 265 13.63 -6.09 -14.23
N ARG A 266 12.43 -5.52 -14.15
CA ARG A 266 11.17 -6.27 -14.00
C ARG A 266 10.06 -5.74 -14.90
N GLN A 267 9.26 -6.65 -15.42
CA GLN A 267 7.91 -6.34 -15.90
C GLN A 267 6.99 -6.31 -14.68
N LEU A 268 6.39 -5.16 -14.42
CA LEU A 268 5.61 -4.95 -13.20
C LEU A 268 4.22 -5.60 -13.25
N ASP A 269 3.70 -5.83 -14.46
CA ASP A 269 2.40 -6.44 -14.75
C ASP A 269 2.47 -7.97 -14.96
N GLU A 270 3.56 -8.61 -14.55
CA GLU A 270 3.75 -10.07 -14.67
C GLU A 270 2.68 -10.86 -13.88
N PHE A 271 2.26 -10.32 -12.74
CA PHE A 271 1.20 -10.86 -11.90
C PHE A 271 0.14 -9.78 -11.63
N ASP A 272 -1.03 -10.17 -11.19
CA ASP A 272 -2.13 -9.25 -10.82
C ASP A 272 -1.82 -8.34 -9.61
N VAL A 273 -0.81 -8.70 -8.80
CA VAL A 273 -0.18 -7.84 -7.79
C VAL A 273 1.35 -7.93 -7.92
N PHE A 274 2.03 -6.88 -7.51
CA PHE A 274 3.49 -6.83 -7.61
C PHE A 274 4.16 -7.68 -6.52
N VAL A 275 4.95 -8.69 -6.94
CA VAL A 275 5.78 -9.50 -6.04
C VAL A 275 7.13 -8.85 -5.84
N ARG A 276 7.39 -8.34 -4.65
CA ARG A 276 8.59 -7.51 -4.33
C ARG A 276 9.91 -8.22 -4.60
N ASN A 277 10.09 -9.41 -4.01
CA ASN A 277 11.35 -10.13 -4.08
C ASN A 277 11.48 -10.95 -5.38
N PRO A 278 12.60 -10.83 -6.14
CA PRO A 278 12.81 -11.59 -7.38
C PRO A 278 12.82 -13.11 -7.17
N LYS A 279 13.36 -13.62 -6.05
CA LYS A 279 13.34 -15.07 -5.74
C LYS A 279 11.90 -15.55 -5.53
N ALA A 280 11.10 -14.78 -4.79
CA ALA A 280 9.68 -15.07 -4.58
C ALA A 280 8.90 -15.08 -5.91
N ALA A 281 9.19 -14.15 -6.82
CA ALA A 281 8.60 -14.17 -8.17
C ALA A 281 9.00 -15.41 -8.95
N GLY A 282 10.25 -15.87 -8.85
CA GLY A 282 10.73 -17.12 -9.45
C GLY A 282 9.99 -18.34 -8.93
N ILE A 283 9.78 -18.43 -7.62
CA ILE A 283 8.99 -19.50 -6.97
C ILE A 283 7.55 -19.48 -7.48
N LEU A 284 6.92 -18.30 -7.47
CA LEU A 284 5.53 -18.15 -7.92
C LEU A 284 5.34 -18.58 -9.38
N ARG A 285 6.27 -18.21 -10.29
CA ARG A 285 6.22 -18.68 -11.69
C ARG A 285 6.18 -20.20 -11.79
N LYS A 286 6.99 -20.91 -11.00
CA LYS A 286 7.03 -22.38 -10.98
C LYS A 286 5.71 -22.96 -10.49
N VAL A 287 5.14 -22.38 -9.43
CA VAL A 287 3.85 -22.80 -8.87
C VAL A 287 2.72 -22.58 -9.88
N LEU A 288 2.63 -21.39 -10.47
CA LEU A 288 1.58 -21.09 -11.46
C LEU A 288 1.73 -21.91 -12.75
N LYS A 289 2.96 -22.24 -13.16
CA LYS A 289 3.23 -23.11 -14.33
C LYS A 289 2.65 -24.52 -14.15
N ALA A 290 2.49 -25.01 -12.92
CA ALA A 290 1.88 -26.30 -12.65
C ALA A 290 0.39 -26.37 -13.05
N GLY A 291 -0.28 -25.22 -13.23
CA GLY A 291 -1.67 -25.14 -13.72
C GLY A 291 -2.72 -25.67 -12.73
N GLU A 292 -2.37 -25.84 -11.47
CA GLU A 292 -3.27 -26.35 -10.44
C GLU A 292 -4.31 -25.31 -10.04
N GLN A 293 -5.52 -25.76 -9.68
CA GLN A 293 -6.58 -24.89 -9.21
C GLN A 293 -6.21 -24.22 -7.89
N PRO A 294 -6.62 -22.97 -7.66
CA PRO A 294 -6.35 -22.29 -6.40
C PRO A 294 -7.18 -22.89 -5.25
N ILE A 295 -6.59 -22.96 -4.07
CA ILE A 295 -7.22 -23.49 -2.85
C ILE A 295 -8.47 -22.66 -2.43
N THR A 296 -8.64 -21.47 -2.98
CA THR A 296 -9.83 -20.66 -2.76
C THR A 296 -11.14 -21.35 -3.17
N GLY A 297 -11.08 -22.39 -4.00
CA GLY A 297 -12.23 -23.21 -4.37
C GLY A 297 -12.90 -23.90 -3.16
N ILE A 298 -12.12 -24.20 -2.13
CA ILE A 298 -12.59 -24.83 -0.88
C ILE A 298 -12.47 -23.90 0.34
N LEU A 299 -12.40 -22.60 0.15
CA LEU A 299 -12.29 -21.59 1.21
C LEU A 299 -13.47 -20.64 1.18
N THR A 300 -14.10 -20.41 2.32
CA THR A 300 -15.20 -19.43 2.46
C THR A 300 -14.74 -18.00 2.21
N ALA A 301 -15.68 -17.13 1.90
CA ALA A 301 -15.49 -15.68 2.02
C ALA A 301 -15.59 -15.26 3.50
N ASP A 302 -15.39 -13.96 3.75
CA ASP A 302 -15.53 -13.33 5.06
C ASP A 302 -16.90 -13.60 5.66
N THR A 303 -16.95 -13.68 6.99
CA THR A 303 -18.17 -14.00 7.72
C THR A 303 -18.79 -15.31 7.22
N PRO A 304 -18.10 -16.44 7.41
CA PRO A 304 -18.38 -17.71 6.71
C PRO A 304 -19.80 -18.22 6.94
N PHE A 305 -20.36 -17.99 8.13
CA PHE A 305 -21.69 -18.46 8.51
C PHE A 305 -22.68 -17.32 8.84
N GLY A 306 -22.35 -16.06 8.47
CA GLY A 306 -23.21 -14.90 8.74
C GLY A 306 -23.12 -14.40 10.18
N ILE A 307 -22.18 -14.90 11.00
CA ILE A 307 -22.04 -14.57 12.41
C ILE A 307 -20.89 -13.59 12.61
N ALA A 308 -21.18 -12.39 13.12
CA ALA A 308 -20.19 -11.37 13.42
C ALA A 308 -19.29 -11.75 14.60
N THR A 309 -18.12 -11.13 14.70
CA THR A 309 -17.16 -11.39 15.80
C THR A 309 -17.73 -11.07 17.19
N ASN A 310 -18.58 -10.06 17.29
CA ASN A 310 -19.21 -9.61 18.55
C ASN A 310 -20.56 -10.27 18.83
N PHE A 311 -20.94 -11.31 18.09
CA PHE A 311 -22.18 -12.05 18.34
C PHE A 311 -22.19 -12.69 19.73
N ASP A 312 -23.27 -12.52 20.48
CA ASP A 312 -23.47 -13.01 21.86
C ASP A 312 -24.71 -13.94 22.03
N GLY A 313 -25.42 -14.21 20.93
CA GLY A 313 -26.63 -15.03 20.92
C GLY A 313 -26.37 -16.54 20.98
N PHE A 314 -25.40 -17.00 21.78
CA PHE A 314 -25.07 -18.41 21.98
C PHE A 314 -25.08 -18.75 23.50
N HIS A 315 -24.97 -20.02 23.82
CA HIS A 315 -24.92 -20.51 25.20
C HIS A 315 -23.78 -21.52 25.40
N ASP A 316 -23.36 -21.72 26.66
CA ASP A 316 -22.18 -22.53 26.99
C ASP A 316 -22.48 -24.04 27.01
N LYS A 317 -23.74 -24.44 27.23
CA LYS A 317 -24.14 -25.84 27.32
C LYS A 317 -24.91 -26.26 26.08
N LYS A 318 -24.44 -27.31 25.40
CA LYS A 318 -25.08 -27.90 24.22
C LYS A 318 -26.48 -28.39 24.49
N LYS A 319 -27.44 -28.02 23.66
CA LYS A 319 -28.80 -28.51 23.63
C LYS A 319 -29.05 -29.39 22.41
N THR A 320 -30.16 -30.19 22.46
CA THR A 320 -30.54 -31.00 21.30
C THR A 320 -30.80 -30.14 20.09
N GLY A 321 -30.18 -30.48 18.93
CA GLY A 321 -30.30 -29.72 17.69
C GLY A 321 -29.27 -28.63 17.49
N ASP A 322 -28.46 -28.30 18.51
CA ASP A 322 -27.43 -27.27 18.40
C ASP A 322 -26.24 -27.67 17.51
N VAL A 323 -25.56 -26.64 17.04
CA VAL A 323 -24.24 -26.70 16.40
C VAL A 323 -23.22 -25.98 17.28
N ALA A 324 -21.97 -26.43 17.21
CA ALA A 324 -20.86 -25.78 17.92
C ALA A 324 -20.45 -24.48 17.19
N LEU A 325 -20.31 -23.41 17.93
CA LEU A 325 -19.81 -22.11 17.44
C LEU A 325 -18.37 -21.91 17.90
N HIS A 326 -17.45 -21.88 16.95
CA HIS A 326 -16.07 -21.48 17.21
C HIS A 326 -15.94 -19.96 17.15
N TYR A 327 -15.46 -19.34 18.22
CA TYR A 327 -15.31 -17.89 18.32
C TYR A 327 -13.99 -17.48 18.98
N VAL A 328 -13.68 -16.20 18.93
CA VAL A 328 -12.58 -15.56 19.67
C VAL A 328 -13.15 -14.47 20.55
N ARG A 329 -12.86 -14.50 21.84
CA ARG A 329 -13.22 -13.45 22.79
C ARG A 329 -11.98 -13.07 23.62
N SER A 330 -11.67 -11.78 23.69
CA SER A 330 -10.47 -11.28 24.40
C SER A 330 -9.17 -12.00 24.02
N GLY A 331 -9.01 -12.32 22.72
CA GLY A 331 -7.82 -13.02 22.20
C GLY A 331 -7.78 -14.52 22.43
N LYS A 332 -8.75 -15.10 23.15
CA LYS A 332 -8.83 -16.55 23.43
C LYS A 332 -9.86 -17.21 22.52
N ARG A 333 -9.52 -18.41 22.06
CA ARG A 333 -10.43 -19.30 21.31
C ARG A 333 -11.32 -20.05 22.27
N ASP A 334 -12.61 -20.15 21.91
CA ASP A 334 -13.59 -20.88 22.74
C ASP A 334 -14.71 -21.43 21.86
N ILE A 335 -15.54 -22.31 22.43
CA ILE A 335 -16.67 -22.98 21.78
C ILE A 335 -17.94 -22.70 22.57
N GLY A 336 -18.92 -22.10 21.89
CA GLY A 336 -20.29 -21.99 22.38
C GLY A 336 -21.24 -22.87 21.55
N PHE A 337 -22.54 -22.80 21.83
CA PHE A 337 -23.57 -23.58 21.15
C PHE A 337 -24.76 -22.68 20.78
N LEU A 338 -25.36 -22.92 19.62
CA LEU A 338 -26.53 -22.19 19.15
C LEU A 338 -27.42 -23.08 18.27
N PRO A 339 -28.71 -22.79 18.18
CA PRO A 339 -29.61 -23.53 17.32
C PRO A 339 -29.14 -23.47 15.84
N ARG A 340 -29.15 -24.62 15.17
CA ARG A 340 -28.78 -24.71 13.73
C ARG A 340 -29.57 -23.73 12.86
N THR A 341 -30.83 -23.45 13.24
CA THR A 341 -31.72 -22.53 12.52
C THR A 341 -31.25 -21.06 12.51
N THR A 342 -30.35 -20.69 13.40
CA THR A 342 -29.75 -19.36 13.45
C THR A 342 -28.84 -19.13 12.26
N ILE A 343 -28.33 -20.19 11.61
CA ILE A 343 -27.35 -20.09 10.52
C ILE A 343 -28.09 -19.90 9.20
N THR A 344 -27.78 -18.80 8.50
CA THR A 344 -28.40 -18.42 7.22
C THR A 344 -27.47 -18.50 6.02
N LYS A 345 -26.14 -18.59 6.26
CA LYS A 345 -25.12 -18.59 5.21
C LYS A 345 -24.33 -19.91 5.25
N ASN A 346 -24.02 -20.46 4.07
CA ASN A 346 -23.22 -21.69 3.92
C ASN A 346 -23.72 -22.89 4.74
N THR A 347 -25.03 -23.07 4.84
CA THR A 347 -25.67 -24.11 5.67
C THR A 347 -25.25 -25.52 5.32
N THR A 348 -24.85 -25.78 4.05
CA THR A 348 -24.33 -27.07 3.56
C THR A 348 -22.96 -27.41 4.14
N LEU A 349 -22.20 -26.41 4.60
CA LEU A 349 -20.87 -26.60 5.20
C LEU A 349 -20.93 -26.95 6.70
N ILE A 350 -22.08 -26.82 7.35
CA ILE A 350 -22.24 -27.15 8.76
C ILE A 350 -21.80 -28.59 9.02
N ASP A 351 -22.21 -29.51 8.15
CA ASP A 351 -21.98 -30.96 8.31
C ASP A 351 -20.69 -31.47 7.61
N LYS A 352 -19.82 -30.55 7.19
CA LYS A 352 -18.49 -30.89 6.66
C LYS A 352 -17.42 -30.76 7.74
N TRP A 353 -16.33 -31.49 7.59
CA TRP A 353 -15.11 -31.21 8.31
C TRP A 353 -14.51 -29.89 7.84
N LYS A 354 -13.99 -29.11 8.77
CA LYS A 354 -13.43 -27.79 8.48
C LYS A 354 -12.06 -27.59 9.12
N VAL A 355 -11.22 -26.80 8.44
CA VAL A 355 -10.02 -26.20 9.03
C VAL A 355 -10.29 -24.70 9.11
N LEU A 356 -10.54 -24.21 10.32
CA LEU A 356 -10.76 -22.81 10.62
C LEU A 356 -9.41 -22.10 10.68
N VAL A 357 -9.29 -20.99 9.96
CA VAL A 357 -8.07 -20.21 9.90
C VAL A 357 -8.35 -18.77 10.28
N PRO A 358 -7.58 -18.17 11.20
CA PRO A 358 -7.81 -16.80 11.63
C PRO A 358 -7.72 -15.83 10.44
N GLU A 359 -8.67 -14.91 10.37
CA GLU A 359 -8.64 -13.80 9.41
C GLU A 359 -7.47 -12.86 9.71
N ALA A 360 -7.17 -12.62 10.99
CA ALA A 360 -6.03 -11.80 11.41
C ALA A 360 -4.80 -12.69 11.67
N GLY A 361 -3.66 -12.23 11.19
CA GLY A 361 -2.36 -12.88 11.38
C GLY A 361 -1.28 -11.88 11.77
N SER A 362 -0.08 -12.05 11.22
CA SER A 362 1.04 -11.13 11.41
C SER A 362 0.81 -9.75 10.77
N ASP A 363 1.71 -8.83 11.03
CA ASP A 363 1.69 -7.43 10.57
C ASP A 363 1.87 -7.22 9.03
N GLY A 364 1.93 -8.29 8.24
CA GLY A 364 2.10 -8.22 6.78
C GLY A 364 3.56 -8.14 6.35
N GLY A 365 4.45 -8.77 7.09
CA GLY A 365 5.85 -8.96 6.70
C GLY A 365 6.78 -7.79 7.06
N GLN A 366 6.40 -6.97 8.02
CA GLN A 366 7.30 -5.93 8.55
C GLN A 366 8.50 -6.56 9.29
N LYS A 367 8.27 -7.67 9.99
CA LYS A 367 9.31 -8.46 10.66
C LYS A 367 9.59 -9.74 9.89
N ILE A 368 10.86 -10.07 9.71
CA ILE A 368 11.32 -11.33 9.10
C ILE A 368 12.20 -12.06 10.12
N PRO A 369 12.04 -13.39 10.25
CA PRO A 369 11.05 -14.25 9.61
C PRO A 369 9.62 -14.01 10.14
N ASP A 370 8.61 -14.08 9.25
CA ASP A 370 7.20 -13.81 9.54
C ASP A 370 6.42 -15.11 9.80
N SER A 371 5.45 -15.07 10.70
CA SER A 371 4.48 -16.17 10.89
C SER A 371 3.44 -16.21 9.77
N VAL A 372 3.15 -15.07 9.16
CA VAL A 372 2.16 -14.81 8.10
C VAL A 372 0.72 -15.06 8.52
N LEU A 373 0.43 -16.25 9.03
CA LEU A 373 -0.90 -16.73 9.39
C LEU A 373 -0.94 -17.19 10.84
N GLY A 374 -2.11 -17.10 11.46
CA GLY A 374 -2.37 -17.68 12.77
C GLY A 374 -2.52 -19.19 12.72
N LYS A 375 -2.45 -19.86 13.87
CA LYS A 375 -2.59 -21.33 13.99
C LYS A 375 -4.00 -21.75 13.49
N PRO A 376 -4.12 -22.82 12.71
CA PRO A 376 -5.42 -23.36 12.30
C PRO A 376 -6.15 -24.02 13.46
N TRP A 377 -7.44 -24.33 13.27
CA TRP A 377 -8.26 -25.04 14.24
C TRP A 377 -9.14 -26.07 13.52
N LEU A 378 -8.96 -27.34 13.81
CA LEU A 378 -9.82 -28.39 13.29
C LEU A 378 -11.22 -28.26 13.88
N SER A 379 -12.23 -28.38 13.03
CA SER A 379 -13.61 -28.22 13.41
C SER A 379 -14.44 -29.35 12.79
N PRO A 380 -15.04 -30.25 13.65
CA PRO A 380 -15.78 -31.40 13.16
C PRO A 380 -17.15 -31.00 12.57
N PRO A 381 -17.86 -31.93 11.92
CA PRO A 381 -19.25 -31.72 11.50
C PRO A 381 -20.14 -31.17 12.63
N ARG A 382 -21.24 -30.50 12.23
CA ARG A 382 -22.15 -29.79 13.12
C ARG A 382 -21.48 -28.63 13.88
N SER A 383 -20.68 -27.89 13.17
CA SER A 383 -19.98 -26.72 13.69
C SER A 383 -19.96 -25.55 12.70
N VAL A 384 -19.82 -24.34 13.24
CA VAL A 384 -19.75 -23.06 12.54
C VAL A 384 -18.70 -22.17 13.20
N ALA A 385 -18.40 -21.02 12.61
CA ALA A 385 -17.45 -20.07 13.17
C ALA A 385 -17.94 -18.63 12.98
N THR A 386 -17.47 -17.74 13.84
CA THR A 386 -17.66 -16.29 13.70
C THR A 386 -16.76 -15.72 12.58
N GLN A 387 -16.95 -14.47 12.24
CA GLN A 387 -16.14 -13.68 11.30
C GLN A 387 -14.63 -13.67 11.62
N SER A 388 -14.24 -14.01 12.85
CA SER A 388 -12.82 -14.12 13.24
C SER A 388 -12.04 -15.17 12.45
N PHE A 389 -12.75 -16.06 11.73
CA PHE A 389 -12.17 -17.15 10.96
C PHE A 389 -12.70 -17.17 9.52
N LEU A 390 -11.87 -17.63 8.61
CA LEU A 390 -12.29 -18.26 7.36
C LEU A 390 -12.31 -19.78 7.56
N ALA A 391 -13.07 -20.50 6.74
CA ALA A 391 -13.20 -21.94 6.84
C ALA A 391 -12.84 -22.62 5.52
N PHE A 392 -11.83 -23.46 5.54
CA PHE A 392 -11.67 -24.51 4.53
C PHE A 392 -12.62 -25.65 4.84
N TRP A 393 -13.15 -26.34 3.82
CA TRP A 393 -14.01 -27.50 4.02
C TRP A 393 -13.55 -28.68 3.20
N VAL A 394 -13.69 -29.88 3.77
CA VAL A 394 -13.33 -31.17 3.19
C VAL A 394 -14.34 -32.25 3.60
N ALA A 395 -14.20 -33.47 3.08
CA ALA A 395 -15.17 -34.54 3.28
C ALA A 395 -14.95 -35.31 4.59
N SER A 396 -13.69 -35.51 5.03
CA SER A 396 -13.35 -36.37 6.17
C SER A 396 -12.36 -35.69 7.13
N GLU A 397 -12.17 -36.31 8.29
CA GLU A 397 -11.18 -35.89 9.28
C GLU A 397 -9.74 -36.04 8.73
N ASP A 398 -9.45 -37.13 8.06
CA ASP A 398 -8.12 -37.38 7.48
C ASP A 398 -7.78 -36.32 6.44
N GLU A 399 -8.74 -35.93 5.61
CA GLU A 399 -8.58 -34.83 4.67
C GLU A 399 -8.35 -33.49 5.41
N ALA A 400 -9.06 -33.25 6.53
CA ALA A 400 -8.87 -32.03 7.31
C ALA A 400 -7.47 -31.98 7.97
N ARG A 401 -6.97 -33.10 8.46
CA ARG A 401 -5.61 -33.22 9.00
C ARG A 401 -4.54 -33.07 7.92
N SER A 402 -4.77 -33.62 6.74
CA SER A 402 -3.91 -33.43 5.57
C SER A 402 -3.86 -31.95 5.17
N LEU A 403 -5.00 -31.28 5.05
CA LEU A 403 -5.10 -29.86 4.74
C LEU A 403 -4.45 -28.99 5.82
N GLU A 404 -4.63 -29.32 7.10
CA GLU A 404 -3.97 -28.64 8.21
C GLU A 404 -2.46 -28.74 8.10
N SER A 405 -1.92 -29.90 7.78
CA SER A 405 -0.49 -30.09 7.59
C SER A 405 0.06 -29.22 6.45
N TYR A 406 -0.69 -29.14 5.33
CA TYR A 406 -0.35 -28.27 4.22
C TYR A 406 -0.35 -26.78 4.60
N TYR A 407 -1.39 -26.32 5.30
CA TYR A 407 -1.49 -24.94 5.78
C TYR A 407 -0.31 -24.55 6.68
N ARG A 408 0.17 -25.48 7.52
CA ARG A 408 1.30 -25.26 8.44
C ARG A 408 2.65 -25.14 7.75
N THR A 409 2.79 -25.58 6.50
CA THR A 409 4.07 -25.50 5.79
C THR A 409 4.50 -24.06 5.57
N LYS A 410 5.80 -23.83 5.54
CA LYS A 410 6.39 -22.54 5.18
C LYS A 410 6.09 -22.20 3.73
N PHE A 411 6.07 -23.19 2.84
CA PHE A 411 5.72 -23.02 1.44
C PHE A 411 4.32 -22.42 1.25
N PHE A 412 3.29 -22.99 1.90
CA PHE A 412 1.93 -22.45 1.88
C PHE A 412 1.88 -21.00 2.31
N ARG A 413 2.45 -20.73 3.48
CA ARG A 413 2.43 -19.39 4.09
C ARG A 413 3.28 -18.39 3.30
N HIS A 414 4.35 -18.85 2.68
CA HIS A 414 5.12 -18.03 1.74
C HIS A 414 4.25 -17.55 0.57
N LEU A 415 3.49 -18.43 -0.09
CA LEU A 415 2.60 -18.03 -1.18
C LEU A 415 1.53 -17.04 -0.72
N VAL A 416 0.95 -17.24 0.46
CA VAL A 416 0.00 -16.28 1.05
C VAL A 416 0.66 -14.93 1.33
N SER A 417 1.89 -14.92 1.84
CA SER A 417 2.62 -13.70 2.18
C SER A 417 2.82 -12.77 0.98
N LEU A 418 2.90 -13.32 -0.23
CA LEU A 418 3.09 -12.53 -1.45
C LEU A 418 1.91 -11.60 -1.77
N ARG A 419 0.72 -11.91 -1.26
CA ARG A 419 -0.50 -11.10 -1.42
C ARG A 419 -0.96 -10.42 -0.13
N LYS A 420 -0.45 -10.86 1.03
CA LYS A 420 -0.84 -10.36 2.34
C LYS A 420 0.08 -9.22 2.79
N LEU A 421 -0.30 -7.97 2.53
CA LEU A 421 0.45 -6.76 2.95
C LEU A 421 -0.05 -6.13 4.26
N THR A 422 -1.09 -6.70 4.87
CA THR A 422 -1.67 -6.20 6.12
C THR A 422 -1.86 -7.36 7.09
N GLN A 423 -2.38 -7.10 8.27
CA GLN A 423 -2.69 -8.14 9.25
C GLN A 423 -3.82 -9.10 8.82
N HIS A 424 -4.66 -8.70 7.85
CA HIS A 424 -5.81 -9.50 7.40
C HIS A 424 -5.43 -10.45 6.26
N ALA A 425 -5.82 -11.70 6.38
CA ALA A 425 -5.67 -12.75 5.38
C ALA A 425 -7.06 -13.12 4.82
N LEU A 426 -7.57 -12.29 3.91
CA LEU A 426 -8.86 -12.51 3.25
C LEU A 426 -8.75 -13.64 2.20
N ARG A 427 -9.89 -14.16 1.74
CA ARG A 427 -9.93 -15.23 0.73
C ARG A 427 -9.04 -14.94 -0.49
N SER A 428 -8.98 -13.71 -0.96
CA SER A 428 -8.16 -13.31 -2.12
C SER A 428 -6.65 -13.49 -1.89
N THR A 429 -6.16 -13.45 -0.64
CA THR A 429 -4.73 -13.65 -0.36
C THR A 429 -4.27 -15.09 -0.59
N TYR A 430 -5.19 -16.05 -0.63
CA TYR A 430 -4.91 -17.46 -0.88
C TYR A 430 -4.98 -17.86 -2.37
N SER A 431 -5.24 -16.92 -3.29
CA SER A 431 -5.49 -17.22 -4.71
C SER A 431 -4.27 -17.80 -5.46
N TRP A 432 -3.07 -17.63 -4.94
CA TRP A 432 -1.85 -18.23 -5.51
C TRP A 432 -1.44 -19.54 -4.84
N VAL A 433 -2.18 -19.97 -3.83
CA VAL A 433 -1.93 -21.26 -3.17
C VAL A 433 -2.66 -22.36 -3.95
N PRO A 434 -1.95 -23.34 -4.53
CA PRO A 434 -2.58 -24.42 -5.27
C PRO A 434 -3.27 -25.40 -4.33
N ILE A 435 -4.39 -25.96 -4.78
CA ILE A 435 -5.04 -27.07 -4.08
C ILE A 435 -4.17 -28.32 -4.20
N GLN A 436 -4.15 -29.15 -3.16
CA GLN A 436 -3.42 -30.40 -3.14
C GLN A 436 -4.38 -31.59 -3.05
N THR A 437 -3.86 -32.82 -3.17
CA THR A 437 -4.56 -34.03 -2.74
C THR A 437 -4.51 -34.14 -1.21
N TRP A 438 -5.54 -34.73 -0.62
CA TRP A 438 -5.67 -34.85 0.85
C TRP A 438 -5.40 -36.27 1.33
N ASP A 439 -4.56 -37.02 0.60
CA ASP A 439 -4.22 -38.44 0.83
C ASP A 439 -2.98 -38.65 1.70
N ARG A 440 -2.34 -37.56 2.16
CA ARG A 440 -1.08 -37.60 2.92
C ARG A 440 -0.88 -36.37 3.79
N GLN A 441 0.08 -36.47 4.71
CA GLN A 441 0.62 -35.29 5.40
C GLN A 441 1.62 -34.55 4.48
N TRP A 442 1.44 -33.25 4.33
CA TRP A 442 2.29 -32.40 3.52
C TRP A 442 3.45 -31.83 4.33
N THR A 443 4.63 -31.78 3.74
CA THR A 443 5.83 -31.18 4.30
C THR A 443 6.45 -30.21 3.32
N ASP A 444 7.22 -29.23 3.81
CA ASP A 444 7.94 -28.27 2.97
C ASP A 444 8.85 -28.98 1.96
N LYS A 445 9.58 -30.02 2.38
CA LYS A 445 10.46 -30.83 1.52
C LYS A 445 9.70 -31.46 0.34
N ALA A 446 8.49 -32.00 0.60
CA ALA A 446 7.68 -32.61 -0.44
C ALA A 446 7.18 -31.57 -1.46
N LEU A 447 6.79 -30.38 -0.98
CA LEU A 447 6.33 -29.28 -1.82
C LEU A 447 7.47 -28.67 -2.63
N TYR A 448 8.64 -28.42 -2.02
CA TYR A 448 9.82 -27.93 -2.74
C TYR A 448 10.20 -28.86 -3.88
N LYS A 449 10.18 -30.18 -3.64
CA LYS A 449 10.43 -31.20 -4.66
C LYS A 449 9.35 -31.15 -5.75
N LYS A 450 8.07 -31.10 -5.38
CA LYS A 450 6.93 -31.08 -6.31
C LYS A 450 7.01 -29.92 -7.29
N TYR A 451 7.33 -28.72 -6.82
CA TYR A 451 7.42 -27.52 -7.65
C TYR A 451 8.82 -27.24 -8.20
N GLY A 452 9.78 -28.14 -7.99
CA GLY A 452 11.13 -28.01 -8.52
C GLY A 452 11.87 -26.78 -8.02
N LEU A 453 11.72 -26.45 -6.73
CA LEU A 453 12.48 -25.35 -6.13
C LEU A 453 13.97 -25.72 -6.07
N LYS A 454 14.81 -24.75 -6.45
CA LYS A 454 16.25 -24.84 -6.26
C LYS A 454 16.59 -24.64 -4.78
N LYS A 455 17.80 -25.07 -4.37
CA LYS A 455 18.25 -24.89 -2.99
C LYS A 455 18.17 -23.44 -2.51
N GLU A 456 18.59 -22.47 -3.33
CA GLU A 456 18.54 -21.03 -3.02
C GLU A 456 17.12 -20.50 -2.81
N GLU A 457 16.12 -21.08 -3.52
CA GLU A 457 14.71 -20.70 -3.39
C GLU A 457 14.09 -21.31 -2.13
N SER A 458 14.42 -22.58 -1.82
CA SER A 458 13.98 -23.20 -0.56
C SER A 458 14.63 -22.54 0.64
N ASP A 459 15.94 -22.26 0.61
CA ASP A 459 16.64 -21.55 1.66
C ASP A 459 16.03 -20.13 1.89
N TYR A 460 15.62 -19.46 0.82
CA TYR A 460 14.91 -18.19 0.91
C TYR A 460 13.57 -18.34 1.65
N VAL A 461 12.73 -19.33 1.28
CA VAL A 461 11.45 -19.57 2.00
C VAL A 461 11.71 -19.87 3.47
N GLU A 462 12.72 -20.73 3.76
CA GLU A 462 13.12 -21.08 5.13
C GLU A 462 13.55 -19.85 5.94
N SER A 463 14.21 -18.88 5.32
CA SER A 463 14.73 -17.67 5.99
C SER A 463 13.65 -16.63 6.27
N VAL A 464 12.59 -16.56 5.44
CA VAL A 464 11.57 -15.49 5.55
C VAL A 464 10.31 -15.92 6.28
N ILE A 465 10.07 -17.22 6.47
CA ILE A 465 8.86 -17.75 7.12
C ILE A 465 9.25 -18.52 8.40
N ARG A 466 8.64 -18.14 9.54
CA ARG A 466 8.82 -18.85 10.80
C ARG A 466 8.20 -20.24 10.74
N PRO A 467 8.76 -21.25 11.45
CA PRO A 467 8.03 -22.49 11.72
C PRO A 467 6.69 -22.19 12.41
N MET A 468 5.68 -22.99 12.12
CA MET A 468 4.42 -22.98 12.87
C MET A 468 4.41 -24.23 13.73
N GLU A 469 4.65 -24.07 15.03
CA GLU A 469 4.68 -25.17 15.99
C GLU A 469 3.34 -25.89 16.01
N LEU A 470 3.38 -27.21 16.13
CA LEU A 470 2.22 -28.01 16.49
C LEU A 470 1.71 -27.50 17.83
N ALA A 471 0.40 -27.43 18.03
CA ALA A 471 -0.12 -27.27 19.39
C ALA A 471 0.46 -28.42 20.23
N GLU A 472 1.13 -28.11 21.32
CA GLU A 472 1.35 -29.13 22.35
C GLU A 472 -0.04 -29.66 22.67
N THR A 473 -0.22 -30.96 22.52
CA THR A 473 -1.33 -31.67 23.16
C THR A 473 -1.09 -31.47 24.64
N THR A 474 -1.77 -30.51 25.26
CA THR A 474 -1.96 -30.54 26.68
C THR A 474 -2.85 -31.76 26.92
N ASP A 475 -2.21 -32.90 27.14
CA ASP A 475 -2.79 -33.98 27.98
C ASP A 475 -2.85 -33.38 29.38
N ASP A 476 -3.95 -32.77 29.71
CA ASP A 476 -4.36 -32.52 31.07
C ASP A 476 -5.60 -33.36 31.30
N ASP A 477 -5.40 -34.37 32.17
CA ASP A 477 -6.35 -35.22 32.79
C ASP A 477 -7.54 -34.45 33.46
#